data_05f7ca6032329eb01def2647911d55e3
#
_entry.id   05f7ca6032329eb01def2647911d55e3
#
_cell.length_a   1.000
_cell.length_b   1.000
_cell.length_c   1.000
_cell.angle_alpha   90.00
_cell.angle_beta   90.00
_cell.angle_gamma   90.00
#
_symmetry.space_group_name_H-M   'P 1'
#
loop_
_entity.id
_entity.type
_entity.pdbx_description
1 polymer ?
#
loop_
_entity_poly.entity_id
_entity_poly.type
_entity_poly.pdbx_seq_one_letter_code
_entity_poly.pdbx_strand_id
1 'polypeptide(L)'
;MKKTQVIIVRHGQTQWNLKLIRQGHLDSPLTEKGMAQAKALAQRLAQEKFSALYSSGLGRAVQTAEMIAAVTGHEIVTDARLRERNLGVFQGLNGDEIKEKFPEEYRFHRSLGPDYVIPNGESVKQQVERNIICLSEIAEKHFGEAIVVVTHGGVLSGLFRHTFSIPFVAPRRFEFMNASLNVFNYEDGNWFLQTWGDVSHLGVVGTADGDDP
;
A
#
# COMPACT_ATOMS: atom_id res chain seq x y z
N MET A 1 -19.11 17.03 12.40
CA MET A 1 -17.83 17.69 12.05
C MET A 1 -17.44 17.24 10.66
N LYS A 2 -16.83 18.09 9.82
CA LYS A 2 -16.39 17.68 8.48
C LYS A 2 -15.07 16.92 8.63
N LYS A 3 -14.96 15.75 8.02
CA LYS A 3 -13.76 14.90 8.01
C LYS A 3 -13.40 14.58 6.56
N THR A 4 -12.14 14.30 6.29
CA THR A 4 -11.71 13.75 4.99
C THR A 4 -11.82 12.24 5.01
N GLN A 5 -12.53 11.68 4.04
CA GLN A 5 -12.56 10.24 3.85
C GLN A 5 -11.44 9.83 2.86
N VAL A 6 -10.54 8.97 3.29
CA VAL A 6 -9.42 8.50 2.49
C VAL A 6 -9.62 7.02 2.18
N ILE A 7 -9.94 6.72 0.93
CA ILE A 7 -10.09 5.35 0.43
C ILE A 7 -8.71 4.89 -0.05
N ILE A 8 -8.04 4.05 0.72
CA ILE A 8 -6.71 3.55 0.39
C ILE A 8 -6.82 2.16 -0.20
N VAL A 9 -6.26 1.97 -1.38
CA VAL A 9 -6.27 0.69 -2.07
C VAL A 9 -4.84 0.18 -2.31
N ARG A 10 -4.64 -1.12 -2.13
CA ARG A 10 -3.41 -1.78 -2.52
C ARG A 10 -3.43 -2.05 -4.02
N HIS A 11 -2.31 -1.90 -4.71
CA HIS A 11 -2.18 -2.27 -6.12
C HIS A 11 -2.63 -3.72 -6.40
N GLY A 12 -3.00 -4.04 -7.63
CA GLY A 12 -3.32 -5.39 -8.08
C GLY A 12 -2.13 -6.36 -7.95
N GLN A 13 -2.40 -7.66 -7.95
CA GLN A 13 -1.39 -8.70 -7.85
C GLN A 13 -0.33 -8.58 -8.94
N THR A 14 0.96 -8.68 -8.56
CA THR A 14 2.09 -8.67 -9.48
C THR A 14 2.71 -10.06 -9.64
N GLN A 15 3.53 -10.26 -10.68
CA GLN A 15 4.32 -11.49 -10.87
C GLN A 15 5.22 -11.78 -9.66
N TRP A 16 5.74 -10.75 -9.01
CA TRP A 16 6.61 -10.91 -7.85
C TRP A 16 5.83 -11.20 -6.55
N ASN A 17 4.57 -10.77 -6.45
CA ASN A 17 3.70 -11.24 -5.36
C ASN A 17 3.53 -12.77 -5.41
N LEU A 18 3.26 -13.33 -6.61
CA LEU A 18 3.14 -14.80 -6.77
C LEU A 18 4.41 -15.57 -6.41
N LYS A 19 5.58 -14.97 -6.67
CA LYS A 19 6.89 -15.59 -6.43
C LYS A 19 7.46 -15.26 -5.05
N LEU A 20 6.74 -14.50 -4.22
CA LEU A 20 7.20 -14.01 -2.91
C LEU A 20 8.53 -13.25 -2.99
N ILE A 21 8.75 -12.53 -4.10
CA ILE A 21 9.93 -11.70 -4.33
C ILE A 21 9.69 -10.31 -3.77
N ARG A 22 10.63 -9.81 -2.99
CA ARG A 22 10.61 -8.48 -2.38
C ARG A 22 10.73 -7.39 -3.45
N GLN A 23 9.70 -6.59 -3.63
CA GLN A 23 9.66 -5.56 -4.66
C GLN A 23 10.33 -4.26 -4.23
N GLY A 24 9.94 -3.72 -3.08
CA GLY A 24 10.39 -2.41 -2.64
C GLY A 24 10.09 -1.34 -3.71
N HIS A 25 11.13 -0.62 -4.14
CA HIS A 25 11.06 0.37 -5.21
C HIS A 25 11.29 -0.20 -6.62
N LEU A 26 11.66 -1.48 -6.75
CA LEU A 26 11.65 -2.17 -8.04
C LEU A 26 10.20 -2.55 -8.40
N ASP A 27 9.95 -2.71 -9.68
CA ASP A 27 8.63 -3.05 -10.20
C ASP A 27 8.60 -4.42 -10.87
N SER A 28 7.43 -5.02 -10.80
CA SER A 28 7.05 -6.22 -11.52
C SER A 28 5.65 -5.99 -12.11
N PRO A 29 5.38 -6.41 -13.34
CA PRO A 29 4.09 -6.18 -13.98
C PRO A 29 2.95 -6.85 -13.21
N LEU A 30 1.75 -6.30 -13.32
CA LEU A 30 0.55 -6.96 -12.84
C LEU A 30 0.37 -8.32 -13.56
N THR A 31 -0.13 -9.32 -12.84
CA THR A 31 -0.58 -10.57 -13.44
C THR A 31 -1.90 -10.35 -14.18
N GLU A 32 -2.34 -11.33 -14.98
CA GLU A 32 -3.69 -11.31 -15.55
C GLU A 32 -4.75 -11.18 -14.44
N LYS A 33 -4.57 -11.90 -13.33
CA LYS A 33 -5.40 -11.78 -12.14
C LYS A 33 -5.32 -10.37 -11.55
N GLY A 34 -4.13 -9.80 -11.41
CA GLY A 34 -3.94 -8.44 -10.89
C GLY A 34 -4.60 -7.38 -11.77
N MET A 35 -4.57 -7.55 -13.08
CA MET A 35 -5.31 -6.67 -14.01
C MET A 35 -6.83 -6.82 -13.84
N ALA A 36 -7.33 -8.06 -13.68
CA ALA A 36 -8.74 -8.31 -13.41
C ALA A 36 -9.18 -7.73 -12.05
N GLN A 37 -8.34 -7.85 -11.02
CA GLN A 37 -8.55 -7.25 -9.70
C GLN A 37 -8.64 -5.71 -9.81
N ALA A 38 -7.68 -5.08 -10.48
CA ALA A 38 -7.66 -3.63 -10.67
C ALA A 38 -8.90 -3.13 -11.47
N LYS A 39 -9.35 -3.91 -12.45
CA LYS A 39 -10.55 -3.62 -13.22
C LYS A 39 -11.83 -3.73 -12.39
N ALA A 40 -11.96 -4.77 -11.56
CA ALA A 40 -13.09 -4.92 -10.65
C ALA A 40 -13.12 -3.79 -9.60
N LEU A 41 -11.96 -3.43 -9.04
CA LEU A 41 -11.81 -2.29 -8.14
C LEU A 41 -12.23 -0.98 -8.82
N ALA A 42 -11.82 -0.75 -10.06
CA ALA A 42 -12.20 0.44 -10.82
C ALA A 42 -13.72 0.56 -10.99
N GLN A 43 -14.39 -0.55 -11.33
CA GLN A 43 -15.86 -0.59 -11.44
C GLN A 43 -16.55 -0.32 -10.08
N ARG A 44 -15.98 -0.81 -8.99
CA ARG A 44 -16.48 -0.54 -7.64
C ARG A 44 -16.34 0.95 -7.28
N LEU A 45 -15.17 1.55 -7.58
CA LEU A 45 -14.91 2.96 -7.30
C LEU A 45 -15.68 3.92 -8.23
N ALA A 46 -16.07 3.48 -9.42
CA ALA A 46 -16.93 4.27 -10.31
C ALA A 46 -18.33 4.56 -9.70
N GLN A 47 -18.74 3.81 -8.67
CA GLN A 47 -19.98 4.01 -7.94
C GLN A 47 -19.82 4.95 -6.73
N GLU A 48 -18.57 5.31 -6.39
CA GLU A 48 -18.26 6.22 -5.28
C GLU A 48 -18.06 7.65 -5.79
N LYS A 49 -18.38 8.62 -4.95
CA LYS A 49 -18.07 10.03 -5.22
C LYS A 49 -16.81 10.41 -4.48
N PHE A 50 -15.77 10.77 -5.21
CA PHE A 50 -14.53 11.29 -4.64
C PHE A 50 -13.97 12.41 -5.53
N SER A 51 -13.15 13.29 -4.96
CA SER A 51 -12.68 14.52 -5.60
C SER A 51 -11.29 14.39 -6.23
N ALA A 52 -10.47 13.42 -5.81
CA ALA A 52 -9.10 13.28 -6.29
C ALA A 52 -8.61 11.82 -6.25
N LEU A 53 -7.74 11.48 -7.20
CA LEU A 53 -7.07 10.18 -7.29
C LEU A 53 -5.56 10.37 -7.17
N TYR A 54 -5.01 9.89 -6.07
CA TYR A 54 -3.56 9.86 -5.82
C TYR A 54 -2.98 8.48 -6.07
N SER A 55 -1.71 8.42 -6.44
CA SER A 55 -0.99 7.17 -6.59
C SER A 55 0.47 7.29 -6.14
N SER A 56 1.01 6.21 -5.60
CA SER A 56 2.45 5.98 -5.55
C SER A 56 3.01 5.99 -6.98
N GLY A 57 4.19 6.57 -7.18
CA GLY A 57 4.83 6.61 -8.51
C GLY A 57 5.47 5.28 -8.96
N LEU A 58 5.19 4.13 -8.29
CA LEU A 58 5.67 2.81 -8.70
C LEU A 58 4.71 2.20 -9.73
N GLY A 59 5.24 1.58 -10.78
CA GLY A 59 4.49 1.15 -11.96
C GLY A 59 3.27 0.29 -11.65
N ARG A 60 3.35 -0.66 -10.70
CA ARG A 60 2.21 -1.50 -10.29
C ARG A 60 1.05 -0.70 -9.68
N ALA A 61 1.37 0.38 -8.94
CA ALA A 61 0.35 1.25 -8.38
C ALA A 61 -0.21 2.18 -9.46
N VAL A 62 0.64 2.71 -10.34
CA VAL A 62 0.24 3.55 -11.47
C VAL A 62 -0.69 2.77 -12.41
N GLN A 63 -0.34 1.54 -12.81
CA GLN A 63 -1.19 0.69 -13.66
C GLN A 63 -2.57 0.44 -13.02
N THR A 64 -2.61 0.23 -11.70
CA THR A 64 -3.88 0.09 -10.97
C THR A 64 -4.68 1.40 -10.98
N ALA A 65 -4.02 2.54 -10.77
CA ALA A 65 -4.63 3.86 -10.80
C ALA A 65 -5.14 4.24 -12.19
N GLU A 66 -4.43 3.87 -13.26
CA GLU A 66 -4.85 4.09 -14.65
C GLU A 66 -6.17 3.40 -14.97
N MET A 67 -6.39 2.18 -14.46
CA MET A 67 -7.66 1.48 -14.63
C MET A 67 -8.81 2.18 -13.89
N ILE A 68 -8.54 2.76 -12.72
CA ILE A 68 -9.52 3.55 -11.98
C ILE A 68 -9.81 4.85 -12.75
N ALA A 69 -8.77 5.58 -13.16
CA ALA A 69 -8.89 6.82 -13.90
C ALA A 69 -9.68 6.66 -15.20
N ALA A 70 -9.48 5.56 -15.93
CA ALA A 70 -10.16 5.26 -17.18
C ALA A 70 -11.70 5.20 -17.06
N VAL A 71 -12.24 4.82 -15.90
CA VAL A 71 -13.69 4.69 -15.70
C VAL A 71 -14.28 5.85 -14.88
N THR A 72 -13.43 6.54 -14.10
CA THR A 72 -13.90 7.62 -13.20
C THR A 72 -13.62 9.02 -13.76
N GLY A 73 -12.76 9.12 -14.78
CA GLY A 73 -12.38 10.40 -15.41
C GLY A 73 -11.43 11.27 -14.58
N HIS A 74 -10.90 10.77 -13.46
CA HIS A 74 -9.96 11.53 -12.62
C HIS A 74 -8.56 11.56 -13.22
N GLU A 75 -7.87 12.68 -13.04
CA GLU A 75 -6.43 12.76 -13.25
C GLU A 75 -5.68 12.08 -12.09
N ILE A 76 -4.56 11.41 -12.39
CA ILE A 76 -3.73 10.73 -11.41
C ILE A 76 -2.67 11.71 -10.90
N VAL A 77 -2.69 12.01 -9.62
CA VAL A 77 -1.65 12.78 -8.94
C VAL A 77 -0.66 11.82 -8.28
N THR A 78 0.58 11.79 -8.75
CA THR A 78 1.61 10.91 -8.16
C THR A 78 2.40 11.62 -7.07
N ASP A 79 2.64 10.90 -5.94
CA ASP A 79 3.54 11.36 -4.88
C ASP A 79 4.51 10.24 -4.50
N ALA A 80 5.81 10.52 -4.61
CA ALA A 80 6.86 9.54 -4.28
C ALA A 80 6.86 9.13 -2.80
N ARG A 81 6.30 9.96 -1.92
CA ARG A 81 6.16 9.65 -0.50
C ARG A 81 5.11 8.57 -0.20
N LEU A 82 4.26 8.20 -1.19
CA LEU A 82 3.31 7.08 -1.12
C LEU A 82 3.94 5.74 -1.52
N ARG A 83 5.23 5.69 -1.88
CA ARG A 83 5.91 4.46 -2.28
C ARG A 83 6.01 3.46 -1.14
N GLU A 84 6.13 2.18 -1.53
CA GLU A 84 6.50 1.09 -0.64
C GLU A 84 7.87 1.36 0.02
N ARG A 85 8.22 0.58 1.04
CA ARG A 85 9.54 0.65 1.65
C ARG A 85 10.63 0.33 0.62
N ASN A 86 11.64 1.18 0.56
CA ASN A 86 12.85 0.86 -0.17
C ASN A 86 13.58 -0.29 0.57
N LEU A 87 13.56 -1.47 -0.01
CA LEU A 87 14.16 -2.66 0.59
C LEU A 87 15.65 -2.83 0.23
N GLY A 88 16.26 -1.82 -0.41
CA GLY A 88 17.69 -1.80 -0.69
C GLY A 88 18.20 -3.09 -1.34
N VAL A 89 19.21 -3.70 -0.71
CA VAL A 89 19.85 -4.94 -1.20
C VAL A 89 18.92 -6.17 -1.21
N PHE A 90 17.75 -6.12 -0.58
CA PHE A 90 16.77 -7.20 -0.58
C PHE A 90 15.83 -7.18 -1.78
N GLN A 91 15.81 -6.09 -2.55
CA GLN A 91 14.93 -5.95 -3.70
C GLN A 91 15.27 -6.95 -4.80
N GLY A 92 14.26 -7.58 -5.38
CA GLY A 92 14.42 -8.59 -6.43
C GLY A 92 14.74 -9.98 -5.93
N LEU A 93 14.76 -10.21 -4.60
CA LEU A 93 15.10 -11.49 -3.96
C LEU A 93 13.92 -12.02 -3.14
N ASN A 94 13.79 -13.34 -3.06
CA ASN A 94 12.91 -13.99 -2.09
C ASN A 94 13.59 -14.18 -0.73
N GLY A 95 12.85 -14.67 0.26
CA GLY A 95 13.37 -14.80 1.63
C GLY A 95 14.57 -15.73 1.77
N ASP A 96 14.65 -16.81 0.99
CA ASP A 96 15.77 -17.77 1.04
C ASP A 96 17.01 -17.22 0.34
N GLU A 97 16.85 -16.56 -0.79
CA GLU A 97 17.93 -15.84 -1.47
C GLU A 97 18.51 -14.71 -0.61
N ILE A 98 17.68 -14.00 0.17
CA ILE A 98 18.16 -12.97 1.11
C ILE A 98 19.01 -13.61 2.20
N LYS A 99 18.57 -14.73 2.79
CA LYS A 99 19.34 -15.45 3.82
C LYS A 99 20.68 -15.93 3.30
N GLU A 100 20.71 -16.42 2.06
CA GLU A 100 21.93 -16.93 1.43
C GLU A 100 22.91 -15.80 1.08
N LYS A 101 22.42 -14.73 0.43
CA LYS A 101 23.29 -13.65 -0.10
C LYS A 101 23.64 -12.59 0.93
N PHE A 102 22.75 -12.36 1.91
CA PHE A 102 22.86 -11.29 2.91
C PHE A 102 22.54 -11.80 4.32
N PRO A 103 23.25 -12.82 4.85
CA PRO A 103 22.91 -13.48 6.10
C PRO A 103 22.96 -12.55 7.33
N GLU A 104 23.90 -11.62 7.37
CA GLU A 104 24.02 -10.66 8.47
C GLU A 104 22.89 -9.62 8.45
N GLU A 105 22.62 -9.02 7.29
CA GLU A 105 21.55 -8.06 7.07
C GLU A 105 20.18 -8.69 7.34
N TYR A 106 19.99 -9.96 6.94
CA TYR A 106 18.78 -10.71 7.26
C TYR A 106 18.60 -10.87 8.77
N ARG A 107 19.67 -11.23 9.48
CA ARG A 107 19.65 -11.36 10.95
C ARG A 107 19.33 -10.01 11.60
N PHE A 108 19.97 -8.93 11.19
CA PHE A 108 19.74 -7.59 11.72
C PHE A 108 18.33 -7.11 11.44
N HIS A 109 17.83 -7.30 10.21
CA HIS A 109 16.46 -6.97 9.85
C HIS A 109 15.43 -7.68 10.74
N ARG A 110 15.71 -8.91 11.18
CA ARG A 110 14.82 -9.68 12.07
C ARG A 110 14.96 -9.31 13.55
N SER A 111 16.10 -8.84 13.99
CA SER A 111 16.42 -8.64 15.42
C SER A 111 16.44 -7.18 15.87
N LEU A 112 16.80 -6.23 15.01
CA LEU A 112 16.99 -4.82 15.39
C LEU A 112 15.70 -3.98 15.29
N GLY A 113 14.61 -4.58 14.81
CA GLY A 113 13.31 -3.94 14.81
C GLY A 113 13.14 -2.84 13.76
N PRO A 114 12.18 -1.89 14.01
CA PRO A 114 11.72 -0.94 13.01
C PRO A 114 12.73 0.16 12.65
N ASP A 115 13.76 0.38 13.45
CA ASP A 115 14.79 1.39 13.22
C ASP A 115 15.93 0.88 12.31
N TYR A 116 16.02 -0.44 12.05
CA TYR A 116 17.06 -0.98 11.19
C TYR A 116 16.91 -0.51 9.74
N VAL A 117 17.95 0.16 9.25
CA VAL A 117 18.05 0.61 7.85
C VAL A 117 18.70 -0.50 7.02
N ILE A 118 17.97 -1.03 6.05
CA ILE A 118 18.52 -2.00 5.09
C ILE A 118 19.55 -1.26 4.22
N PRO A 119 20.74 -1.86 3.96
CA PRO A 119 21.72 -1.22 3.09
C PRO A 119 21.13 -0.78 1.74
N ASN A 120 21.37 0.47 1.34
CA ASN A 120 20.78 1.13 0.16
C ASN A 120 19.25 1.25 0.19
N GLY A 121 18.63 1.08 1.35
CA GLY A 121 17.18 1.16 1.56
C GLY A 121 16.79 2.08 2.69
N GLU A 122 15.66 1.80 3.30
CA GLU A 122 15.12 2.54 4.44
C GLU A 122 14.65 1.61 5.56
N SER A 123 14.51 2.15 6.76
CA SER A 123 13.89 1.44 7.88
C SER A 123 12.36 1.45 7.78
N VAL A 124 11.69 0.61 8.57
CA VAL A 124 10.22 0.66 8.70
C VAL A 124 9.77 2.02 9.21
N LYS A 125 10.48 2.57 10.20
CA LYS A 125 10.16 3.86 10.80
C LYS A 125 10.24 5.00 9.80
N GLN A 126 11.31 5.09 9.02
CA GLN A 126 11.47 6.09 7.96
C GLN A 126 10.35 6.01 6.92
N GLN A 127 10.02 4.81 6.45
CA GLN A 127 8.89 4.61 5.53
C GLN A 127 7.59 5.13 6.12
N VAL A 128 7.24 4.70 7.33
CA VAL A 128 5.97 5.05 7.95
C VAL A 128 5.86 6.54 8.22
N GLU A 129 6.91 7.17 8.74
CA GLU A 129 6.93 8.61 8.99
C GLU A 129 6.64 9.40 7.69
N ARG A 130 7.34 9.10 6.59
CA ARG A 130 7.09 9.78 5.31
C ARG A 130 5.69 9.51 4.74
N ASN A 131 5.17 8.27 4.91
CA ASN A 131 3.83 7.95 4.44
C ASN A 131 2.75 8.68 5.24
N ILE A 132 2.84 8.70 6.57
CA ILE A 132 1.86 9.37 7.44
C ILE A 132 1.85 10.87 7.18
N ILE A 133 3.02 11.51 7.09
CA ILE A 133 3.12 12.94 6.75
C ILE A 133 2.41 13.21 5.42
N CYS A 134 2.74 12.45 4.38
CA CYS A 134 2.13 12.61 3.06
C CYS A 134 0.61 12.42 3.08
N LEU A 135 0.12 11.36 3.70
CA LEU A 135 -1.30 11.06 3.78
C LEU A 135 -2.06 12.13 4.56
N SER A 136 -1.49 12.64 5.66
CA SER A 136 -2.09 13.70 6.46
C SER A 136 -2.16 15.02 5.68
N GLU A 137 -1.10 15.43 5.00
CA GLU A 137 -1.10 16.62 4.13
C GLU A 137 -2.14 16.52 3.00
N ILE A 138 -2.25 15.34 2.36
CA ILE A 138 -3.28 15.10 1.34
C ILE A 138 -4.67 15.18 1.95
N ALA A 139 -4.88 14.58 3.12
CA ALA A 139 -6.18 14.61 3.80
C ALA A 139 -6.58 16.02 4.23
N GLU A 140 -5.65 16.84 4.71
CA GLU A 140 -5.88 18.24 5.07
C GLU A 140 -6.26 19.09 3.84
N LYS A 141 -5.58 18.88 2.71
CA LYS A 141 -5.87 19.57 1.44
C LYS A 141 -7.30 19.31 0.96
N HIS A 142 -7.86 18.14 1.24
CA HIS A 142 -9.19 17.70 0.81
C HIS A 142 -10.23 17.68 1.95
N PHE A 143 -10.12 18.64 2.87
CA PHE A 143 -10.99 18.71 4.03
C PHE A 143 -12.48 18.68 3.68
N GLY A 144 -13.19 17.69 4.21
CA GLY A 144 -14.61 17.49 3.98
C GLY A 144 -15.00 16.74 2.72
N GLU A 145 -14.02 16.19 2.01
CA GLU A 145 -14.17 15.43 0.77
C GLU A 145 -13.83 13.95 0.98
N ALA A 146 -14.10 13.14 -0.05
CA ALA A 146 -13.57 11.78 -0.18
C ALA A 146 -12.47 11.78 -1.26
N ILE A 147 -11.40 11.03 -1.04
CA ILE A 147 -10.30 10.85 -2.00
C ILE A 147 -9.90 9.38 -2.09
N VAL A 148 -9.29 9.01 -3.21
CA VAL A 148 -8.73 7.67 -3.43
C VAL A 148 -7.21 7.73 -3.50
N VAL A 149 -6.52 6.79 -2.83
CA VAL A 149 -5.06 6.68 -2.82
C VAL A 149 -4.66 5.24 -3.18
N VAL A 150 -3.98 5.06 -4.31
CA VAL A 150 -3.44 3.76 -4.74
C VAL A 150 -2.00 3.61 -4.25
N THR A 151 -1.75 2.58 -3.43
CA THR A 151 -0.47 2.40 -2.76
C THR A 151 -0.16 0.92 -2.50
N HIS A 152 0.56 0.60 -1.41
CA HIS A 152 1.21 -0.68 -1.14
C HIS A 152 0.86 -1.24 0.24
N GLY A 153 1.20 -2.53 0.44
CA GLY A 153 0.95 -3.23 1.69
C GLY A 153 1.66 -2.62 2.90
N GLY A 154 2.92 -2.20 2.74
CA GLY A 154 3.68 -1.56 3.82
C GLY A 154 3.07 -0.23 4.26
N VAL A 155 2.52 0.55 3.33
CA VAL A 155 1.83 1.82 3.64
C VAL A 155 0.54 1.57 4.41
N LEU A 156 -0.28 0.60 3.96
CA LEU A 156 -1.49 0.18 4.67
C LEU A 156 -1.18 -0.32 6.08
N SER A 157 -0.17 -1.20 6.21
CA SER A 157 0.28 -1.72 7.51
C SER A 157 0.76 -0.60 8.43
N GLY A 158 1.50 0.37 7.89
CA GLY A 158 1.99 1.53 8.62
C GLY A 158 0.86 2.39 9.16
N LEU A 159 -0.10 2.76 8.30
CA LEU A 159 -1.25 3.59 8.70
C LEU A 159 -2.15 2.85 9.70
N PHE A 160 -2.42 1.56 9.49
CA PHE A 160 -3.19 0.76 10.45
C PHE A 160 -2.54 0.76 11.84
N ARG A 161 -1.24 0.48 11.91
CA ARG A 161 -0.51 0.49 13.18
C ARG A 161 -0.47 1.87 13.82
N HIS A 162 -0.28 2.92 13.04
CA HIS A 162 -0.32 4.30 13.50
C HIS A 162 -1.69 4.64 14.11
N THR A 163 -2.78 4.33 13.40
CA THR A 163 -4.16 4.60 13.85
C THR A 163 -4.48 3.95 15.19
N PHE A 164 -3.98 2.74 15.43
CA PHE A 164 -4.27 1.99 16.67
C PHE A 164 -3.11 2.02 17.69
N SER A 165 -2.08 2.81 17.45
CA SER A 165 -0.88 2.88 18.31
C SER A 165 -0.22 1.52 18.55
N ILE A 166 -0.25 0.62 17.54
CA ILE A 166 0.33 -0.72 17.63
C ILE A 166 1.85 -0.62 17.40
N PRO A 167 2.69 -1.07 18.35
CA PRO A 167 4.13 -1.06 18.17
C PRO A 167 4.56 -1.88 16.95
N PHE A 168 5.56 -1.38 16.18
CA PHE A 168 6.06 -2.09 14.98
C PHE A 168 6.76 -3.41 15.31
N VAL A 169 7.23 -3.59 16.54
CA VAL A 169 7.81 -4.86 17.02
C VAL A 169 6.73 -5.91 17.32
N ALA A 170 5.46 -5.51 17.48
CA ALA A 170 4.36 -6.45 17.69
C ALA A 170 4.12 -7.26 16.39
N PRO A 171 3.86 -8.58 16.51
CA PRO A 171 3.57 -9.40 15.33
C PRO A 171 2.35 -8.88 14.58
N ARG A 172 2.40 -8.96 13.25
CA ARG A 172 1.24 -8.64 12.42
C ARG A 172 0.14 -9.70 12.61
N ARG A 173 -1.06 -9.24 12.90
CA ARG A 173 -2.26 -10.08 13.09
C ARG A 173 -3.44 -9.60 12.24
N PHE A 174 -3.16 -8.97 11.11
CA PHE A 174 -4.12 -8.49 10.14
C PHE A 174 -3.57 -8.68 8.73
N GLU A 175 -4.47 -8.84 7.77
CA GLU A 175 -4.14 -9.05 6.36
C GLU A 175 -4.50 -7.81 5.53
N PHE A 176 -3.86 -7.66 4.39
CA PHE A 176 -4.18 -6.68 3.37
C PHE A 176 -3.99 -7.32 2.00
N MET A 177 -5.08 -7.57 1.32
CA MET A 177 -5.07 -8.24 0.01
C MET A 177 -4.82 -7.25 -1.12
N ASN A 178 -4.29 -7.74 -2.25
CA ASN A 178 -4.18 -6.94 -3.45
C ASN A 178 -5.57 -6.45 -3.91
N ALA A 179 -5.63 -5.23 -4.39
CA ALA A 179 -6.85 -4.53 -4.76
C ALA A 179 -7.90 -4.43 -3.63
N SER A 180 -7.53 -4.64 -2.35
CA SER A 180 -8.41 -4.39 -1.22
C SER A 180 -8.69 -2.89 -1.06
N LEU A 181 -9.91 -2.58 -0.64
CA LEU A 181 -10.38 -1.24 -0.33
C LEU A 181 -10.38 -1.06 1.19
N ASN A 182 -9.72 0.00 1.66
CA ASN A 182 -9.59 0.32 3.07
C ASN A 182 -9.97 1.78 3.27
N VAL A 183 -10.94 2.06 4.14
CA VAL A 183 -11.45 3.42 4.35
C VAL A 183 -11.00 3.94 5.69
N PHE A 184 -10.31 5.05 5.66
CA PHE A 184 -9.94 5.81 6.83
C PHE A 184 -10.61 7.19 6.79
N ASN A 185 -10.89 7.74 7.96
CA ASN A 185 -11.29 9.12 8.12
C ASN A 185 -10.17 9.89 8.81
N TYR A 186 -9.90 11.09 8.32
CA TYR A 186 -8.97 12.01 8.96
C TYR A 186 -9.72 13.23 9.49
N GLU A 187 -9.53 13.51 10.77
CA GLU A 187 -10.20 14.60 11.48
C GLU A 187 -9.30 15.11 12.60
N ASP A 188 -9.06 16.42 12.64
CA ASP A 188 -8.30 17.09 13.68
C ASP A 188 -6.93 16.45 13.99
N GLY A 189 -6.18 16.10 12.94
CA GLY A 189 -4.86 15.46 13.06
C GLY A 189 -4.89 13.96 13.40
N ASN A 190 -6.08 13.34 13.51
CA ASN A 190 -6.22 11.94 13.90
C ASN A 190 -6.80 11.08 12.78
N TRP A 191 -6.34 9.85 12.72
CA TRP A 191 -6.82 8.83 11.80
C TRP A 191 -7.80 7.88 12.49
N PHE A 192 -8.90 7.55 11.81
CA PHE A 192 -9.93 6.62 12.28
C PHE A 192 -10.19 5.59 11.19
N LEU A 193 -10.13 4.31 11.52
CA LEU A 193 -10.47 3.25 10.59
C LEU A 193 -12.01 3.09 10.51
N GLN A 194 -12.53 3.11 9.28
CA GLN A 194 -13.94 2.84 9.00
C GLN A 194 -14.14 1.45 8.39
N THR A 195 -13.30 1.07 7.42
CA THR A 195 -13.39 -0.22 6.73
C THR A 195 -11.98 -0.76 6.48
N TRP A 196 -11.79 -2.06 6.70
CA TRP A 196 -10.53 -2.73 6.46
C TRP A 196 -10.71 -3.97 5.60
N GLY A 197 -9.89 -4.07 4.54
CA GLY A 197 -9.76 -5.28 3.74
C GLY A 197 -11.01 -5.65 2.93
N ASP A 198 -11.84 -4.68 2.53
CA ASP A 198 -13.00 -4.95 1.68
C ASP A 198 -12.54 -5.41 0.29
N VAL A 199 -12.91 -6.62 -0.05
CA VAL A 199 -12.66 -7.30 -1.33
C VAL A 199 -13.95 -7.82 -1.96
N SER A 200 -15.10 -7.33 -1.52
CA SER A 200 -16.42 -7.78 -1.99
C SER A 200 -16.57 -7.67 -3.52
N HIS A 201 -15.90 -6.71 -4.14
CA HIS A 201 -15.86 -6.51 -5.60
C HIS A 201 -15.03 -7.57 -6.34
N LEU A 202 -14.22 -8.39 -5.65
CA LEU A 202 -13.36 -9.41 -6.25
C LEU A 202 -14.02 -10.79 -6.36
N GLY A 203 -15.30 -10.96 -6.00
CA GLY A 203 -15.99 -12.23 -5.88
C GLY A 203 -15.61 -13.31 -6.89
N VAL A 204 -15.77 -13.07 -8.21
CA VAL A 204 -15.43 -14.03 -9.27
C VAL A 204 -13.92 -14.10 -9.56
N VAL A 205 -13.19 -12.99 -9.36
CA VAL A 205 -11.74 -12.89 -9.62
C VAL A 205 -10.93 -13.64 -8.57
N GLY A 206 -11.46 -13.70 -7.34
CA GLY A 206 -10.82 -14.33 -6.19
C GLY A 206 -9.72 -13.51 -5.55
N THR A 207 -9.49 -13.79 -4.28
CA THR A 207 -8.61 -13.03 -3.38
C THR A 207 -7.28 -13.73 -3.06
N ALA A 208 -7.09 -15.01 -3.47
CA ALA A 208 -5.89 -15.75 -3.11
C ALA A 208 -4.64 -15.07 -3.67
N ASP A 209 -3.94 -14.37 -2.82
CA ASP A 209 -2.69 -13.67 -3.11
C ASP A 209 -1.56 -14.34 -2.33
N GLY A 210 -0.38 -14.42 -2.95
CA GLY A 210 0.83 -14.64 -2.17
C GLY A 210 1.00 -13.43 -1.23
N ASP A 211 0.97 -13.65 0.07
CA ASP A 211 1.30 -12.61 1.02
C ASP A 211 2.72 -12.10 0.75
N ASP A 212 2.88 -10.78 0.76
CA ASP A 212 4.19 -10.15 0.91
C ASP A 212 4.68 -10.50 2.33
N PRO A 213 5.69 -11.37 2.50
CA PRO A 213 6.09 -11.89 3.79
C PRO A 213 6.79 -10.84 4.65
#